data_16e0bc6689637f3dcf50601b3fd5b9ce
#
_entry.id   16e0bc6689637f3dcf50601b3fd5b9ce
#
_cell.length_a   1.000
_cell.length_b   1.000
_cell.length_c   1.000
_cell.angle_alpha   90.00
_cell.angle_beta   90.00
_cell.angle_gamma   90.00
#
_symmetry.space_group_name_H-M   'P 1'
#
loop_
_entity.id
_entity.type
_entity.pdbx_description
1 polymer ?
#
loop_
_entity_poly.entity_id
_entity_poly.type
_entity_poly.pdbx_seq_one_letter_code
_entity_poly.pdbx_strand_id
1 'polypeptide(L)'
;MLNIVVVFPKKEIVLKMKNVLIKNGFDVSAVCVTGAQAIQAVERLEAGVVVCGIRFADMIYNELKECIPDTFEMVVIASNAQWQEYGDDDVIYLPLPLKAYDLVDTVSDLLTDIHRRLKRE
;
A
#
# COMPACT_ATOMS: atom_id res chain seq x y z
N MET A 1 15.05 3.93 6.96
CA MET A 1 13.73 4.13 7.59
C MET A 1 12.64 3.54 6.70
N LEU A 2 11.69 2.85 7.32
CA LEU A 2 10.59 2.22 6.58
C LEU A 2 9.39 3.15 6.48
N ASN A 3 8.72 3.13 5.35
CA ASN A 3 7.69 4.10 5.00
C ASN A 3 6.38 3.42 4.62
N ILE A 4 5.27 4.12 4.81
CA ILE A 4 3.97 3.67 4.34
C ILE A 4 3.39 4.76 3.43
N VAL A 5 3.01 4.36 2.23
CA VAL A 5 2.36 5.23 1.24
C VAL A 5 0.95 4.71 1.02
N VAL A 6 -0.06 5.56 1.16
CA VAL A 6 -1.46 5.18 0.99
C VAL A 6 -1.99 5.81 -0.29
N VAL A 7 -2.59 5.00 -1.18
CA VAL A 7 -3.06 5.44 -2.50
C VAL A 7 -4.46 4.91 -2.77
N PHE A 8 -5.46 5.78 -2.81
CA PHE A 8 -6.83 5.43 -3.18
C PHE A 8 -7.42 6.57 -4.02
N PRO A 9 -8.36 6.26 -4.94
CA PRO A 9 -8.89 7.29 -5.84
C PRO A 9 -9.73 8.36 -5.14
N LYS A 10 -10.23 8.07 -3.94
CA LYS A 10 -11.07 9.01 -3.18
C LYS A 10 -10.35 9.48 -1.93
N LYS A 11 -10.30 10.78 -1.75
CA LYS A 11 -9.64 11.42 -0.62
C LYS A 11 -10.16 10.92 0.73
N GLU A 12 -11.46 10.68 0.85
CA GLU A 12 -12.08 10.21 2.09
C GLU A 12 -11.55 8.84 2.50
N ILE A 13 -11.33 7.96 1.52
CA ILE A 13 -10.80 6.61 1.76
C ILE A 13 -9.35 6.68 2.19
N VAL A 14 -8.56 7.49 1.49
CA VAL A 14 -7.15 7.71 1.84
C VAL A 14 -7.01 8.18 3.27
N LEU A 15 -7.82 9.15 3.69
CA LEU A 15 -7.75 9.71 5.03
C LEU A 15 -8.19 8.70 6.10
N LYS A 16 -9.19 7.86 5.80
CA LYS A 16 -9.60 6.79 6.71
C LYS A 16 -8.48 5.77 6.91
N MET A 17 -7.83 5.36 5.83
CA MET A 17 -6.71 4.42 5.92
C MET A 17 -5.54 5.00 6.69
N LYS A 18 -5.21 6.25 6.42
CA LYS A 18 -4.18 6.97 7.17
C LYS A 18 -4.48 6.96 8.67
N ASN A 19 -5.72 7.30 9.05
CA ASN A 19 -6.11 7.38 10.44
C ASN A 19 -6.03 6.03 11.16
N VAL A 20 -6.44 4.95 10.50
CA VAL A 20 -6.33 3.60 11.05
C VAL A 20 -4.87 3.26 11.34
N LEU A 21 -3.99 3.54 10.40
CA LEU A 21 -2.56 3.25 10.56
C LEU A 21 -1.93 4.10 11.66
N ILE A 22 -2.22 5.40 11.71
CA ILE A 22 -1.68 6.29 12.73
C ILE A 22 -2.16 5.89 14.13
N LYS A 23 -3.44 5.54 14.29
CA LYS A 23 -3.99 5.09 15.57
C LYS A 23 -3.31 3.83 16.09
N ASN A 24 -2.76 3.03 15.21
CA ASN A 24 -2.09 1.79 15.57
C ASN A 24 -0.56 1.89 15.59
N GLY A 25 -0.05 3.12 15.67
CA GLY A 25 1.36 3.38 15.92
C GLY A 25 2.24 3.47 14.70
N PHE A 26 1.66 3.49 13.48
CA PHE A 26 2.45 3.63 12.26
C PHE A 26 2.54 5.08 11.81
N ASP A 27 3.67 5.43 11.21
CA ASP A 27 3.82 6.70 10.52
C ASP A 27 3.47 6.51 9.04
N VAL A 28 2.65 7.41 8.50
CA VAL A 28 2.28 7.40 7.08
C VAL A 28 3.07 8.50 6.39
N SER A 29 3.93 8.11 5.46
CA SER A 29 4.87 9.02 4.79
C SER A 29 4.21 9.86 3.71
N ALA A 30 3.20 9.32 3.03
CA ALA A 30 2.48 10.03 1.97
C ALA A 30 1.07 9.49 1.80
N VAL A 31 0.15 10.37 1.45
CA VAL A 31 -1.22 10.03 1.03
C VAL A 31 -1.43 10.54 -0.38
N CYS A 32 -1.95 9.68 -1.26
CA CYS A 32 -2.04 9.95 -2.69
C CYS A 32 -3.41 9.55 -3.22
N VAL A 33 -3.86 10.24 -4.25
CA VAL A 33 -5.12 9.91 -4.93
C VAL A 33 -4.91 9.47 -6.38
N THR A 34 -3.68 9.53 -6.88
CA THR A 34 -3.32 9.04 -8.21
C THR A 34 -2.07 8.18 -8.14
N GLY A 35 -1.88 7.34 -9.15
CA GLY A 35 -0.66 6.56 -9.29
C GLY A 35 0.58 7.43 -9.47
N ALA A 36 0.46 8.52 -10.25
CA ALA A 36 1.58 9.44 -10.46
C ALA A 36 2.07 10.05 -9.14
N GLN A 37 1.16 10.43 -8.26
CA GLN A 37 1.53 10.95 -6.94
C GLN A 37 2.28 9.90 -6.11
N ALA A 38 1.83 8.65 -6.18
CA ALA A 38 2.48 7.56 -5.46
C ALA A 38 3.89 7.31 -6.00
N ILE A 39 4.07 7.31 -7.31
CA ILE A 39 5.39 7.16 -7.93
C ILE A 39 6.34 8.25 -7.46
N GLN A 40 5.89 9.49 -7.46
CA GLN A 40 6.70 10.61 -6.98
C GLN A 40 7.06 10.46 -5.49
N ALA A 41 6.12 9.98 -4.69
CA ALA A 41 6.36 9.79 -3.26
C ALA A 41 7.43 8.72 -3.01
N VAL A 42 7.33 7.55 -3.68
CA VAL A 42 8.29 6.46 -3.47
C VAL A 42 9.69 6.78 -3.98
N GLU A 43 9.82 7.67 -4.97
CA GLU A 43 11.13 8.11 -5.46
C GLU A 43 11.98 8.77 -4.38
N ARG A 44 11.34 9.35 -3.39
CA ARG A 44 12.02 10.04 -2.28
C ARG A 44 12.23 9.15 -1.07
N LEU A 45 11.71 7.93 -1.10
CA LEU A 45 11.70 7.01 0.03
C LEU A 45 12.53 5.79 -0.30
N GLU A 46 13.14 5.20 0.70
CA GLU A 46 14.05 4.07 0.52
C GLU A 46 13.32 2.74 0.36
N ALA A 47 12.42 2.45 1.26
CA ALA A 47 11.70 1.17 1.30
C ALA A 47 10.43 1.30 2.12
N GLY A 48 9.50 0.38 1.92
CA GLY A 48 8.28 0.37 2.72
C GLY A 48 7.13 -0.41 2.10
N VAL A 49 5.93 0.03 2.42
CA VAL A 49 4.69 -0.63 1.99
C VAL A 49 3.78 0.40 1.32
N VAL A 50 3.23 0.03 0.16
CA VAL A 50 2.19 0.80 -0.53
C VAL A 50 0.85 0.12 -0.24
N VAL A 51 -0.06 0.83 0.40
CA VAL A 51 -1.43 0.36 0.67
C VAL A 51 -2.36 1.06 -0.31
N CYS A 52 -3.03 0.30 -1.16
CA CYS A 52 -3.79 0.91 -2.26
C CYS A 52 -5.06 0.14 -2.63
N GLY A 53 -5.90 0.79 -3.45
CA GLY A 53 -7.03 0.16 -4.12
C GLY A 53 -6.60 -0.42 -5.46
N ILE A 54 -7.56 -0.96 -6.21
CA ILE A 54 -7.29 -1.58 -7.52
C ILE A 54 -7.09 -0.53 -8.61
N ARG A 55 -7.88 0.54 -8.61
CA ARG A 55 -7.92 1.49 -9.72
C ARG A 55 -7.79 2.92 -9.24
N PHE A 56 -7.01 3.70 -9.96
CA PHE A 56 -6.84 5.13 -9.78
C PHE A 56 -7.31 5.85 -11.05
N ALA A 57 -7.36 7.17 -11.02
CA ALA A 57 -7.79 7.92 -12.19
C ALA A 57 -6.88 7.72 -13.41
N ASP A 58 -5.58 7.48 -13.16
CA ASP A 58 -4.53 7.44 -14.19
C ASP A 58 -3.96 6.04 -14.45
N MET A 59 -4.21 5.06 -13.60
CA MET A 59 -3.67 3.71 -13.79
C MET A 59 -4.34 2.71 -12.85
N ILE A 60 -4.06 1.41 -13.04
CA ILE A 60 -4.47 0.35 -12.11
C ILE A 60 -3.27 -0.09 -11.27
N TYR A 61 -3.53 -0.87 -10.22
CA TYR A 61 -2.51 -1.21 -9.22
C TYR A 61 -1.30 -1.95 -9.80
N ASN A 62 -1.49 -2.82 -10.79
CA ASN A 62 -0.38 -3.58 -11.36
C ASN A 62 0.55 -2.71 -12.21
N GLU A 63 0.01 -1.69 -12.87
CA GLU A 63 0.82 -0.68 -13.54
C GLU A 63 1.63 0.13 -12.53
N LEU A 64 1.01 0.50 -11.42
CA LEU A 64 1.71 1.18 -10.33
C LEU A 64 2.84 0.31 -9.77
N LYS A 65 2.57 -0.99 -9.57
CA LYS A 65 3.58 -1.91 -9.05
C LYS A 65 4.81 -1.97 -9.94
N GLU A 66 4.62 -1.96 -11.26
CA GLU A 66 5.74 -1.96 -12.20
C GLU A 66 6.59 -0.70 -12.13
N CYS A 67 6.02 0.41 -11.64
CA CYS A 67 6.68 1.70 -11.57
C CYS A 67 7.35 1.98 -10.22
N ILE A 68 7.16 1.13 -9.21
CA ILE A 68 7.78 1.33 -7.90
C ILE A 68 8.95 0.37 -7.69
N PRO A 69 9.93 0.76 -6.83
CA PRO A 69 11.11 -0.08 -6.59
C PRO A 69 10.75 -1.39 -5.89
N ASP A 70 11.60 -2.41 -6.08
CA ASP A 70 11.45 -3.73 -5.43
C ASP A 70 11.58 -3.65 -3.90
N THR A 71 12.07 -2.55 -3.36
CA THR A 71 12.15 -2.32 -1.93
C THR A 71 10.80 -1.99 -1.29
N PHE A 72 9.76 -1.83 -2.12
CA PHE A 72 8.39 -1.61 -1.65
C PHE A 72 7.53 -2.84 -1.90
N GLU A 73 6.79 -3.24 -0.87
CA GLU A 73 5.74 -4.25 -0.99
C GLU A 73 4.40 -3.57 -1.19
N MET A 74 3.48 -4.23 -1.88
CA MET A 74 2.16 -3.67 -2.16
C MET A 74 1.06 -4.49 -1.50
N VAL A 75 0.14 -3.79 -0.83
CA VAL A 75 -1.08 -4.36 -0.25
C VAL A 75 -2.27 -3.75 -0.99
N VAL A 76 -3.08 -4.58 -1.62
CA VAL A 76 -4.26 -4.14 -2.37
C VAL A 76 -5.52 -4.48 -1.58
N ILE A 77 -6.36 -3.48 -1.37
CA ILE A 77 -7.64 -3.62 -0.67
C ILE A 77 -8.77 -3.46 -1.69
N ALA A 78 -9.60 -4.49 -1.82
CA ALA A 78 -10.64 -4.53 -2.83
C ALA A 78 -11.74 -5.51 -2.45
N SER A 79 -12.91 -5.41 -3.10
CA SER A 79 -13.94 -6.42 -2.98
C SER A 79 -13.48 -7.74 -3.63
N ASN A 80 -14.05 -8.85 -3.21
CA ASN A 80 -13.75 -10.14 -3.82
C ASN A 80 -14.06 -10.17 -5.32
N ALA A 81 -15.13 -9.51 -5.74
CA ALA A 81 -15.51 -9.46 -7.16
C ALA A 81 -14.43 -8.73 -7.98
N GLN A 82 -13.95 -7.60 -7.50
CA GLN A 82 -12.88 -6.84 -8.17
C GLN A 82 -11.59 -7.65 -8.21
N TRP A 83 -11.26 -8.33 -7.10
CA TRP A 83 -10.04 -9.12 -7.04
C TRP A 83 -10.08 -10.30 -7.99
N GLN A 84 -11.22 -10.98 -8.13
CA GLN A 84 -11.37 -12.09 -9.09
C GLN A 84 -11.19 -11.62 -10.53
N GLU A 85 -11.61 -10.39 -10.84
CA GLU A 85 -11.51 -9.84 -12.19
C GLU A 85 -10.11 -9.32 -12.51
N TYR A 86 -9.46 -8.62 -11.58
CA TYR A 86 -8.24 -7.86 -11.85
C TYR A 86 -7.02 -8.33 -11.06
N GLY A 87 -7.21 -9.22 -10.08
CA GLY A 87 -6.14 -9.58 -9.15
C GLY A 87 -5.07 -10.49 -9.73
N ASP A 88 -3.88 -10.41 -9.16
CA ASP A 88 -2.79 -11.34 -9.44
C ASP A 88 -2.07 -11.71 -8.13
N ASP A 89 -1.09 -12.62 -8.22
CA ASP A 89 -0.44 -13.18 -7.04
C ASP A 89 0.81 -12.42 -6.58
N ASP A 90 1.18 -11.35 -7.28
CA ASP A 90 2.41 -10.60 -6.97
C ASP A 90 2.24 -9.58 -5.84
N VAL A 91 1.03 -9.42 -5.33
CA VAL A 91 0.72 -8.47 -4.26
C VAL A 91 -0.05 -9.18 -3.16
N ILE A 92 -0.10 -8.55 -1.99
CA ILE A 92 -0.92 -9.04 -0.89
C ILE A 92 -2.32 -8.44 -1.03
N TYR A 93 -3.32 -9.30 -0.97
CA TYR A 93 -4.71 -8.90 -1.10
C TYR A 93 -5.42 -8.94 0.26
N LEU A 94 -6.13 -7.87 0.59
CA LEU A 94 -7.03 -7.81 1.75
C LEU A 94 -8.44 -7.52 1.27
N PRO A 95 -9.41 -8.39 1.60
CA PRO A 95 -10.79 -8.23 1.14
C PRO A 95 -11.55 -7.14 1.88
N LEU A 96 -12.55 -6.59 1.19
CA LEU A 96 -13.56 -5.74 1.82
C LEU A 96 -14.73 -6.62 2.30
N PRO A 97 -15.37 -6.30 3.42
CA PRO A 97 -15.09 -5.17 4.30
C PRO A 97 -13.78 -5.36 5.09
N LEU A 98 -12.97 -4.32 5.11
CA LEU A 98 -11.66 -4.36 5.73
C LEU A 98 -11.78 -4.32 7.26
N LYS A 99 -11.07 -5.23 7.93
CA LYS A 99 -10.92 -5.19 9.38
C LYS A 99 -9.60 -4.52 9.72
N ALA A 100 -9.64 -3.59 10.67
CA ALA A 100 -8.45 -2.81 11.03
C ALA A 100 -7.28 -3.70 11.44
N TYR A 101 -7.52 -4.76 12.23
CA TYR A 101 -6.44 -5.64 12.66
C TYR A 101 -5.80 -6.42 11.50
N ASP A 102 -6.55 -6.74 10.44
CA ASP A 102 -5.99 -7.40 9.27
C ASP A 102 -4.99 -6.49 8.55
N LEU A 103 -5.34 -5.21 8.41
CA LEU A 103 -4.43 -4.23 7.81
C LEU A 103 -3.20 -4.02 8.69
N VAL A 104 -3.41 -3.82 9.99
CA VAL A 104 -2.32 -3.58 10.95
C VAL A 104 -1.35 -4.75 10.99
N ASP A 105 -1.85 -5.97 11.09
CA ASP A 105 -1.01 -7.17 11.14
C ASP A 105 -0.24 -7.36 9.84
N THR A 106 -0.89 -7.16 8.70
CA THR A 106 -0.25 -7.30 7.38
C THR A 106 0.87 -6.29 7.21
N VAL A 107 0.60 -5.02 7.51
CA VAL A 107 1.60 -3.95 7.38
C VAL A 107 2.76 -4.19 8.35
N SER A 108 2.47 -4.56 9.59
CA SER A 108 3.49 -4.85 10.59
C SER A 108 4.43 -5.98 10.15
N ASP A 109 3.86 -7.07 9.64
CA ASP A 109 4.64 -8.21 9.15
C ASP A 109 5.51 -7.84 7.96
N LEU A 110 4.98 -7.08 7.02
CA LEU A 110 5.73 -6.63 5.85
C LEU A 110 6.89 -5.70 6.23
N LEU A 111 6.63 -4.75 7.11
CA LEU A 111 7.69 -3.84 7.57
C LEU A 111 8.80 -4.60 8.31
N THR A 112 8.44 -5.61 9.09
CA THR A 112 9.41 -6.47 9.77
C THR A 112 10.27 -7.23 8.76
N ASP A 113 9.65 -7.81 7.74
CA ASP A 113 10.36 -8.56 6.69
C ASP A 113 11.30 -7.65 5.90
N ILE A 114 10.84 -6.47 5.53
CA ILE A 114 11.65 -5.50 4.79
C ILE A 114 12.85 -5.07 5.64
N HIS A 115 12.63 -4.79 6.91
CA HIS A 115 13.69 -4.40 7.84
C HIS A 115 14.78 -5.47 7.93
N ARG A 116 14.38 -6.75 8.03
CA ARG A 116 15.32 -7.87 8.06
C ARG A 116 16.14 -7.96 6.76
N ARG A 117 15.49 -7.78 5.61
CA ARG A 117 16.18 -7.83 4.32
C ARG A 117 17.21 -6.71 4.19
N LEU A 118 16.86 -5.52 4.61
CA LEU A 118 17.78 -4.36 4.56
C LEU A 118 18.99 -4.56 5.48
N LYS A 119 18.81 -5.20 6.63
CA LYS A 119 19.90 -5.45 7.56
C LYS A 119 20.93 -6.48 7.06
N ARG A 120 20.53 -7.35 6.14
CA ARG A 120 21.41 -8.38 5.60
C ARG A 120 22.34 -7.87 4.50
N GLU A 121 22.02 -6.73 3.99
CA GLU A 121 22.82 -6.07 2.97
C GLU A 121 23.80 -5.09 3.62
#